data_c46fae504dde5d9a6e809523d15c3c5d
#
_entry.id   c46fae504dde5d9a6e809523d15c3c5d
#
_cell.length_a   1.000
_cell.length_b   1.000
_cell.length_c   1.000
_cell.angle_alpha   90.00
_cell.angle_beta   90.00
_cell.angle_gamma   90.00
#
_symmetry.space_group_name_H-M   'P 1'
#
loop_
_entity.id
_entity.type
_entity.pdbx_description
1 polymer ?
#
loop_
_entity_poly.entity_id
_entity_poly.type
_entity_poly.pdbx_seq_one_letter_code
_entity_poly.pdbx_strand_id
1 'polypeptide(L)'
;MGEFRTVRSEVYEGHGIRFTYPADSQIEVDGDSERSTVDVRHSDGLAFALVRTDLSRPDPDLMVEAAMVALREDYPDLSESPANEFLAGNDALGSDVEFFSLDMVNTTSIRCFRTPRRTVFFMGQWSDLEGDDGAGFIESLLESLEELDDE
;
A
#
# COMPACT_ATOMS: atom_id res chain seq x y z
N MET A 1 4.83 -32.62 14.10
CA MET A 1 5.73 -31.58 14.11
C MET A 1 5.26 -30.44 13.28
N GLY A 2 5.46 -29.32 13.76
CA GLY A 2 4.99 -28.15 13.10
C GLY A 2 5.86 -27.88 11.92
N GLU A 3 5.27 -27.65 10.83
CA GLU A 3 5.99 -27.29 9.74
C GLU A 3 5.92 -25.88 9.55
N PHE A 4 7.05 -25.22 9.39
CA PHE A 4 7.06 -23.84 9.09
C PHE A 4 6.93 -23.71 7.61
N ARG A 5 5.82 -23.14 7.19
CA ARG A 5 5.71 -22.79 5.81
C ARG A 5 6.46 -21.51 5.63
N THR A 6 7.64 -21.61 5.09
CA THR A 6 8.39 -20.42 4.77
C THR A 6 7.91 -19.96 3.42
N VAL A 7 7.20 -18.86 3.39
CA VAL A 7 6.76 -18.30 2.13
C VAL A 7 7.93 -17.55 1.54
N ARG A 8 8.30 -17.93 0.33
CA ARG A 8 9.38 -17.25 -0.35
C ARG A 8 8.94 -15.85 -0.70
N SER A 9 9.88 -14.94 -0.75
CA SER A 9 9.63 -13.57 -1.15
C SER A 9 10.14 -13.34 -2.55
N GLU A 10 9.42 -12.52 -3.28
CA GLU A 10 9.85 -12.06 -4.59
C GLU A 10 10.09 -10.57 -4.50
N VAL A 11 10.81 -10.03 -5.47
CA VAL A 11 11.13 -8.62 -5.51
C VAL A 11 10.50 -8.02 -6.76
N TYR A 12 9.79 -6.91 -6.57
CA TYR A 12 9.35 -6.11 -7.69
C TYR A 12 10.30 -4.95 -7.86
N GLU A 13 10.80 -4.73 -9.07
CA GLU A 13 11.59 -3.55 -9.41
C GLU A 13 11.06 -2.98 -10.71
N GLY A 14 10.68 -1.74 -10.67
CA GLY A 14 10.19 -1.09 -11.88
C GLY A 14 9.65 0.27 -11.52
N HIS A 15 9.54 1.13 -12.50
CA HIS A 15 8.99 2.47 -12.35
C HIS A 15 9.67 3.25 -11.23
N GLY A 16 10.96 2.95 -10.99
CA GLY A 16 11.77 3.67 -10.01
C GLY A 16 11.55 3.25 -8.58
N ILE A 17 10.84 2.16 -8.32
CA ILE A 17 10.63 1.67 -6.97
C ILE A 17 10.97 0.18 -6.88
N ARG A 18 11.12 -0.26 -5.65
CA ARG A 18 11.41 -1.64 -5.36
C ARG A 18 10.72 -2.00 -4.06
N PHE A 19 10.14 -3.19 -3.99
CA PHE A 19 9.61 -3.74 -2.75
C PHE A 19 9.57 -5.25 -2.85
N THR A 20 9.42 -5.92 -1.70
CA THR A 20 9.30 -7.38 -1.68
C THR A 20 7.87 -7.76 -1.35
N TYR A 21 7.44 -8.89 -1.85
CA TYR A 21 6.11 -9.40 -1.62
C TYR A 21 6.15 -10.93 -1.57
N PRO A 22 5.16 -11.58 -0.93
CA PRO A 22 5.18 -13.04 -0.87
C PRO A 22 5.02 -13.64 -2.26
N ALA A 23 5.79 -14.69 -2.54
CA ALA A 23 5.84 -15.28 -3.89
C ALA A 23 4.51 -15.85 -4.34
N ASP A 24 3.63 -16.23 -3.41
CA ASP A 24 2.32 -16.76 -3.76
C ASP A 24 1.26 -15.66 -3.94
N SER A 25 1.64 -14.40 -3.89
CA SER A 25 0.73 -13.30 -4.17
C SER A 25 0.51 -13.15 -5.66
N GLN A 26 -0.60 -12.52 -6.01
CA GLN A 26 -0.84 -12.13 -7.40
C GLN A 26 -0.42 -10.69 -7.56
N ILE A 27 0.24 -10.39 -8.68
CA ILE A 27 0.72 -9.04 -8.92
C ILE A 27 0.31 -8.60 -10.32
N GLU A 28 -0.16 -7.37 -10.42
CA GLU A 28 -0.56 -6.78 -11.70
C GLU A 28 0.03 -5.40 -11.81
N VAL A 29 0.54 -5.07 -12.97
CA VAL A 29 1.13 -3.76 -13.22
C VAL A 29 0.37 -3.08 -14.34
N ASP A 30 -0.02 -1.84 -14.10
CA ASP A 30 -0.80 -1.07 -15.06
C ASP A 30 -0.19 0.30 -15.23
N GLY A 31 -0.52 0.95 -16.35
CA GLY A 31 -0.07 2.32 -16.57
C GLY A 31 1.02 2.41 -17.62
N ASP A 32 1.72 3.54 -17.61
CA ASP A 32 2.74 3.80 -18.61
C ASP A 32 4.00 4.29 -17.93
N SER A 33 4.92 4.88 -18.69
CA SER A 33 6.20 5.29 -18.12
C SER A 33 6.07 6.48 -17.19
N GLU A 34 5.00 7.24 -17.29
CA GLU A 34 4.83 8.42 -16.45
C GLU A 34 4.06 8.13 -15.18
N ARG A 35 3.07 7.25 -15.26
CA ARG A 35 2.21 6.95 -14.13
C ARG A 35 1.89 5.46 -14.14
N SER A 36 2.19 4.79 -13.04
CA SER A 36 1.96 3.35 -12.96
C SER A 36 1.34 2.97 -11.64
N THR A 37 0.65 1.84 -11.64
CA THR A 37 0.09 1.25 -10.43
C THR A 37 0.47 -0.22 -10.40
N VAL A 38 0.99 -0.66 -9.27
CA VAL A 38 1.30 -2.07 -9.06
C VAL A 38 0.34 -2.57 -7.98
N ASP A 39 -0.48 -3.54 -8.33
CA ASP A 39 -1.41 -4.16 -7.40
C ASP A 39 -0.86 -5.47 -6.91
N VAL A 40 -0.87 -5.71 -5.61
CA VAL A 40 -0.41 -6.95 -5.01
C VAL A 40 -1.57 -7.51 -4.18
N ARG A 41 -2.00 -8.73 -4.50
CA ARG A 41 -3.11 -9.35 -3.81
C ARG A 41 -2.60 -10.56 -3.06
N HIS A 42 -2.91 -10.61 -1.77
CA HIS A 42 -2.50 -11.72 -0.91
C HIS A 42 -3.14 -13.02 -1.38
N SER A 43 -2.48 -14.13 -1.12
CA SER A 43 -2.94 -15.43 -1.60
C SER A 43 -4.30 -15.83 -1.05
N ASP A 44 -4.69 -15.34 0.13
CA ASP A 44 -6.02 -15.64 0.67
C ASP A 44 -7.12 -14.80 0.00
N GLY A 45 -6.73 -13.83 -0.84
CA GLY A 45 -7.69 -13.08 -1.62
C GLY A 45 -8.34 -11.91 -0.92
N LEU A 46 -8.04 -11.68 0.35
CA LEU A 46 -8.69 -10.61 1.11
C LEU A 46 -7.81 -9.38 1.25
N ALA A 47 -6.55 -9.56 1.64
CA ALA A 47 -5.66 -8.41 1.78
C ALA A 47 -5.06 -8.03 0.43
N PHE A 48 -4.90 -6.75 0.23
CA PHE A 48 -4.28 -6.28 -1.00
C PHE A 48 -3.62 -4.93 -0.76
N ALA A 49 -2.70 -4.59 -1.64
CA ALA A 49 -2.03 -3.30 -1.59
C ALA A 49 -1.82 -2.80 -3.01
N LEU A 50 -1.75 -1.49 -3.15
CA LEU A 50 -1.33 -0.92 -4.42
C LEU A 50 -0.26 0.13 -4.16
N VAL A 51 0.65 0.25 -5.11
CA VAL A 51 1.68 1.26 -5.08
C VAL A 51 1.62 1.99 -6.41
N ARG A 52 1.37 3.29 -6.33
CA ARG A 52 1.27 4.12 -7.53
C ARG A 52 2.45 5.07 -7.57
N THR A 53 3.07 5.18 -8.73
CA THR A 53 4.14 6.15 -8.94
C THR A 53 3.73 7.12 -10.01
N ASP A 54 4.09 8.38 -9.85
CA ASP A 54 3.64 9.42 -10.77
C ASP A 54 4.77 10.43 -10.93
N LEU A 55 5.30 10.52 -12.13
CA LEU A 55 6.40 11.41 -12.43
C LEU A 55 5.98 12.88 -12.51
N SER A 56 4.67 13.14 -12.60
CA SER A 56 4.20 14.52 -12.56
C SER A 56 4.25 15.11 -11.15
N ARG A 57 4.55 14.30 -10.17
CA ARG A 57 4.80 14.70 -8.79
C ARG A 57 3.64 15.44 -8.14
N PRO A 58 2.43 14.82 -8.12
CA PRO A 58 1.31 15.46 -7.44
C PRO A 58 1.59 15.62 -5.94
N ASP A 59 0.95 16.61 -5.34
CA ASP A 59 1.12 16.92 -3.93
C ASP A 59 0.59 15.78 -3.06
N PRO A 60 1.38 15.25 -2.12
CA PRO A 60 0.90 14.18 -1.25
C PRO A 60 -0.36 14.53 -0.47
N ASP A 61 -0.52 15.78 -0.02
CA ASP A 61 -1.73 16.19 0.67
C ASP A 61 -2.96 15.97 -0.20
N LEU A 62 -2.85 16.32 -1.47
CA LEU A 62 -3.98 16.18 -2.38
C LEU A 62 -4.26 14.72 -2.68
N MET A 63 -3.21 13.90 -2.78
CA MET A 63 -3.38 12.48 -3.04
C MET A 63 -4.08 11.78 -1.87
N VAL A 64 -3.63 12.06 -0.66
CA VAL A 64 -4.23 11.45 0.53
C VAL A 64 -5.66 11.93 0.69
N GLU A 65 -5.90 13.21 0.49
CA GLU A 65 -7.26 13.74 0.66
C GLU A 65 -8.21 13.16 -0.38
N ALA A 66 -7.76 12.98 -1.62
CA ALA A 66 -8.60 12.38 -2.65
C ALA A 66 -9.00 10.95 -2.26
N ALA A 67 -8.06 10.19 -1.72
CA ALA A 67 -8.35 8.84 -1.27
C ALA A 67 -9.34 8.85 -0.11
N MET A 68 -9.18 9.80 0.82
CA MET A 68 -10.08 9.89 1.96
C MET A 68 -11.49 10.29 1.53
N VAL A 69 -11.60 11.20 0.57
CA VAL A 69 -12.92 11.59 0.07
C VAL A 69 -13.65 10.37 -0.51
N ALA A 70 -12.93 9.56 -1.29
CA ALA A 70 -13.53 8.37 -1.89
C ALA A 70 -13.98 7.38 -0.82
N LEU A 71 -13.14 7.18 0.21
CA LEU A 71 -13.49 6.27 1.29
C LEU A 71 -14.70 6.76 2.09
N ARG A 72 -14.77 8.06 2.36
CA ARG A 72 -15.89 8.61 3.11
C ARG A 72 -17.20 8.51 2.35
N GLU A 73 -17.14 8.58 1.03
CA GLU A 73 -18.33 8.40 0.22
C GLU A 73 -18.87 6.99 0.30
N ASP A 74 -17.98 6.01 0.30
CA ASP A 74 -18.37 4.62 0.37
C ASP A 74 -18.70 4.16 1.79
N TYR A 75 -18.01 4.74 2.78
CA TYR A 75 -18.15 4.31 4.17
C TYR A 75 -18.27 5.55 5.07
N PRO A 76 -19.46 6.16 5.13
CA PRO A 76 -19.60 7.42 5.87
C PRO A 76 -19.28 7.34 7.36
N ASP A 77 -19.35 6.12 7.93
CA ASP A 77 -19.12 5.94 9.36
C ASP A 77 -17.69 5.53 9.68
N LEU A 78 -16.77 5.68 8.77
CA LEU A 78 -15.40 5.27 9.00
C LEU A 78 -14.75 6.07 10.13
N SER A 79 -13.74 5.46 10.75
CA SER A 79 -12.88 6.14 11.71
C SER A 79 -11.53 6.37 11.04
N GLU A 80 -10.96 7.54 11.23
CA GLU A 80 -9.68 7.82 10.60
C GLU A 80 -8.71 8.39 11.63
N SER A 81 -7.44 8.05 11.49
CA SER A 81 -6.36 8.55 12.34
C SER A 81 -5.19 8.96 11.47
N PRO A 82 -4.62 10.14 11.70
CA PRO A 82 -3.41 10.52 10.94
C PRO A 82 -2.29 9.54 11.22
N ALA A 83 -1.51 9.24 10.21
CA ALA A 83 -0.43 8.26 10.34
C ALA A 83 0.77 8.72 9.52
N ASN A 84 1.38 9.80 9.95
CA ASN A 84 2.58 10.29 9.27
C ASN A 84 3.78 9.51 9.76
N GLU A 85 4.65 9.13 8.87
CA GLU A 85 5.83 8.36 9.27
C GLU A 85 6.94 8.57 8.25
N PHE A 86 8.12 8.09 8.60
CA PHE A 86 9.26 8.13 7.71
C PHE A 86 9.24 6.85 6.90
N LEU A 87 9.28 6.97 5.58
CA LEU A 87 9.08 5.83 4.72
C LEU A 87 9.99 5.95 3.52
N ALA A 88 10.74 4.90 3.23
CA ALA A 88 11.65 4.88 2.08
C ALA A 88 12.58 6.10 2.10
N GLY A 89 12.98 6.54 3.29
CA GLY A 89 13.87 7.69 3.42
C GLY A 89 13.20 9.04 3.33
N ASN A 90 11.86 9.10 3.32
CA ASN A 90 11.12 10.35 3.13
C ASN A 90 10.04 10.51 4.17
N ASP A 91 9.69 11.76 4.46
CA ASP A 91 8.53 12.02 5.30
C ASP A 91 7.28 11.70 4.50
N ALA A 92 6.48 10.79 4.98
CA ALA A 92 5.26 10.38 4.31
C ALA A 92 4.05 10.87 5.10
N LEU A 93 3.07 11.40 4.38
CA LEU A 93 1.78 11.72 4.97
C LEU A 93 0.89 10.50 4.88
N GLY A 94 -0.01 10.34 5.83
CA GLY A 94 -0.89 9.20 5.74
C GLY A 94 -2.05 9.24 6.69
N SER A 95 -2.90 8.24 6.55
CA SER A 95 -4.04 7.99 7.41
C SER A 95 -4.26 6.50 7.51
N ASP A 96 -4.68 6.07 8.69
CA ASP A 96 -5.17 4.72 8.88
C ASP A 96 -6.68 4.82 9.11
N VAL A 97 -7.43 3.98 8.42
CA VAL A 97 -8.89 4.09 8.37
C VAL A 97 -9.47 2.73 8.73
N GLU A 98 -10.52 2.75 9.58
CA GLU A 98 -11.26 1.52 9.88
C GLU A 98 -12.71 1.72 9.51
N PHE A 99 -13.32 0.71 8.92
CA PHE A 99 -14.73 0.77 8.57
C PHE A 99 -15.33 -0.63 8.58
N PHE A 100 -16.65 -0.67 8.73
CA PHE A 100 -17.39 -1.91 8.84
C PHE A 100 -18.02 -2.20 7.48
N SER A 101 -17.81 -3.39 6.98
CA SER A 101 -18.41 -3.81 5.71
C SER A 101 -18.47 -5.33 5.66
N LEU A 102 -19.60 -5.87 5.25
CA LEU A 102 -19.80 -7.32 5.14
C LEU A 102 -19.49 -8.05 6.45
N ASP A 103 -19.93 -7.44 7.54
CA ASP A 103 -19.74 -8.00 8.91
C ASP A 103 -18.27 -8.12 9.31
N MET A 104 -17.40 -7.33 8.70
CA MET A 104 -15.99 -7.33 9.02
C MET A 104 -15.51 -5.93 9.32
N VAL A 105 -14.52 -5.82 10.19
CA VAL A 105 -13.81 -4.57 10.37
C VAL A 105 -12.65 -4.58 9.39
N ASN A 106 -12.64 -3.60 8.51
CA ASN A 106 -11.57 -3.46 7.51
C ASN A 106 -10.67 -2.31 7.91
N THR A 107 -9.38 -2.47 7.67
CA THR A 107 -8.42 -1.41 7.93
C THR A 107 -7.72 -1.08 6.62
N THR A 108 -7.61 0.22 6.33
CA THR A 108 -6.92 0.70 5.15
C THR A 108 -5.81 1.64 5.61
N SER A 109 -4.59 1.39 5.15
CA SER A 109 -3.46 2.27 5.42
C SER A 109 -3.10 3.02 4.15
N ILE A 110 -3.03 4.33 4.26
CA ILE A 110 -2.70 5.20 3.15
C ILE A 110 -1.42 5.93 3.50
N ARG A 111 -0.45 5.92 2.59
CA ARG A 111 0.82 6.63 2.79
C ARG A 111 1.21 7.26 1.46
N CYS A 112 1.75 8.47 1.52
CA CYS A 112 2.15 9.15 0.30
C CYS A 112 3.36 10.04 0.58
N PHE A 113 4.37 9.96 -0.27
CA PHE A 113 5.52 10.83 -0.16
C PHE A 113 5.95 11.28 -1.54
N ARG A 114 6.71 12.37 -1.57
CA ARG A 114 7.16 12.96 -2.83
C ARG A 114 8.66 13.16 -2.76
N THR A 115 9.35 12.71 -3.79
CA THR A 115 10.78 12.88 -3.92
C THR A 115 11.04 13.87 -5.04
N PRO A 116 12.30 14.25 -5.29
CA PRO A 116 12.57 15.11 -6.44
C PRO A 116 12.16 14.50 -7.78
N ARG A 117 11.95 13.19 -7.84
CA ARG A 117 11.66 12.52 -9.11
C ARG A 117 10.20 12.16 -9.30
N ARG A 118 9.49 11.85 -8.23
CA ARG A 118 8.13 11.31 -8.37
C ARG A 118 7.36 11.43 -7.07
N THR A 119 6.06 11.19 -7.17
CA THR A 119 5.23 10.97 -5.99
C THR A 119 4.93 9.48 -5.92
N VAL A 120 5.01 8.91 -4.71
CA VAL A 120 4.71 7.51 -4.47
C VAL A 120 3.53 7.43 -3.52
N PHE A 121 2.48 6.74 -3.93
CA PHE A 121 1.26 6.60 -3.16
C PHE A 121 1.07 5.11 -2.85
N PHE A 122 0.88 4.80 -1.59
CA PHE A 122 0.65 3.42 -1.14
C PHE A 122 -0.71 3.33 -0.48
N MET A 123 -1.46 2.27 -0.77
CA MET A 123 -2.68 1.98 -0.07
C MET A 123 -2.77 0.47 0.13
N GLY A 124 -2.96 0.04 1.39
CA GLY A 124 -3.10 -1.36 1.71
C GLY A 124 -4.33 -1.57 2.55
N GLN A 125 -4.98 -2.73 2.38
CA GLN A 125 -6.22 -3.00 3.08
C GLN A 125 -6.25 -4.45 3.54
N TRP A 126 -6.76 -4.68 4.74
CA TRP A 126 -6.95 -6.02 5.27
C TRP A 126 -8.18 -6.01 6.18
N SER A 127 -8.64 -7.19 6.57
CA SER A 127 -9.81 -7.31 7.43
C SER A 127 -9.46 -8.07 8.69
N ASP A 128 -10.33 -7.97 9.71
CA ASP A 128 -10.11 -8.67 10.97
C ASP A 128 -10.24 -10.18 10.83
N LEU A 129 -10.82 -10.67 9.73
CA LEU A 129 -10.85 -12.11 9.48
C LEU A 129 -9.47 -12.68 9.23
N GLU A 130 -8.55 -11.85 8.73
CA GLU A 130 -7.21 -12.30 8.44
C GLU A 130 -6.29 -12.21 9.64
N GLY A 131 -6.72 -11.49 10.66
CA GLY A 131 -5.93 -11.30 11.85
C GLY A 131 -4.59 -10.69 11.54
N ASP A 132 -3.55 -11.25 12.17
CA ASP A 132 -2.21 -10.70 12.02
C ASP A 132 -1.61 -10.93 10.64
N ASP A 133 -2.12 -11.91 9.90
CA ASP A 133 -1.55 -12.20 8.58
C ASP A 133 -1.79 -11.08 7.60
N GLY A 134 -2.98 -10.49 7.62
CA GLY A 134 -3.28 -9.39 6.71
C GLY A 134 -2.47 -8.16 7.05
N ALA A 135 -2.43 -7.78 8.33
CA ALA A 135 -1.65 -6.64 8.77
C ALA A 135 -0.17 -6.84 8.45
N GLY A 136 0.34 -8.05 8.71
CA GLY A 136 1.74 -8.36 8.45
C GLY A 136 2.09 -8.26 6.96
N PHE A 137 1.17 -8.70 6.10
CA PHE A 137 1.36 -8.59 4.66
C PHE A 137 1.55 -7.11 4.25
N ILE A 138 0.68 -6.24 4.76
CA ILE A 138 0.75 -4.81 4.42
C ILE A 138 2.01 -4.18 5.00
N GLU A 139 2.32 -4.49 6.26
CA GLU A 139 3.50 -3.90 6.90
C GLU A 139 4.79 -4.31 6.22
N SER A 140 4.88 -5.57 5.79
CA SER A 140 6.07 -6.05 5.09
C SER A 140 6.29 -5.31 3.78
N LEU A 141 5.21 -5.08 3.04
CA LEU A 141 5.33 -4.33 1.80
C LEU A 141 5.82 -2.93 2.06
N LEU A 142 5.23 -2.25 3.04
CA LEU A 142 5.63 -0.89 3.36
C LEU A 142 7.08 -0.80 3.81
N GLU A 143 7.50 -1.73 4.66
CA GLU A 143 8.86 -1.69 5.20
C GLU A 143 9.91 -1.92 4.13
N SER A 144 9.56 -2.68 3.09
CA SER A 144 10.52 -2.99 2.05
C SER A 144 10.51 -1.99 0.90
N LEU A 145 9.56 -1.06 0.90
CA LEU A 145 9.41 -0.11 -0.20
C LEU A 145 10.57 0.87 -0.21
N GLU A 146 11.17 1.05 -1.37
CA GLU A 146 12.24 2.03 -1.52
C GLU A 146 12.22 2.59 -2.93
N GLU A 147 12.76 3.79 -3.07
CA GLU A 147 12.93 4.41 -4.36
C GLU A 147 14.32 4.05 -4.88
N LEU A 148 14.37 3.69 -6.16
CA LEU A 148 15.64 3.33 -6.77
C LEU A 148 16.33 4.59 -7.28
N ASP A 149 17.65 4.60 -7.10
CA ASP A 149 18.44 5.66 -7.63
C ASP A 149 18.81 5.32 -9.02
N ASP A 150 17.96 5.47 -9.94
CA ASP A 150 18.37 5.13 -11.23
C ASP A 150 18.62 6.34 -11.98
N GLU A 151 19.28 6.28 -12.93
CA GLU A 151 19.56 7.31 -13.71
C GLU A 151 18.77 7.39 -14.83
#